data_b928c0250383bfaa274c9ee9a13532e0
#
_entry.id   b928c0250383bfaa274c9ee9a13532e0
#
_cell.length_a   1.000
_cell.length_b   1.000
_cell.length_c   1.000
_cell.angle_alpha   90.00
_cell.angle_beta   90.00
_cell.angle_gamma   90.00
#
_symmetry.space_group_name_H-M   'P 1'
#
loop_
_entity.id
_entity.type
_entity.pdbx_description
1 polymer ?
#
loop_
_entity_poly.entity_id
_entity_poly.type
_entity_poly.pdbx_seq_one_letter_code
_entity_poly.pdbx_strand_id
1 'polypeptide(L)'
;KKSYSLSDLVAQCDPDAPVPETLREWDQTAPVGLEQVVMGDQVDIREAVLVFGEKLAGRFDAVQLILFGSRARGDYHDESDADVAVILAGQPSDFLDTKLAMADLAFDVLLDTGVLIQALPVWEREWTNPEGYSNPELLENIVRDGIVLWRAG
;
A
#
# COMPACT_ATOMS: atom_id res chain seq x y z
N LYS A 1 -42.97 -1.57 18.89
CA LYS A 1 -41.66 -1.88 18.36
C LYS A 1 -41.03 -3.01 19.17
N LYS A 2 -40.85 -4.15 18.55
CA LYS A 2 -40.27 -5.29 19.23
C LYS A 2 -38.75 -5.08 19.34
N SER A 3 -38.26 -5.14 20.56
CA SER A 3 -36.82 -5.14 20.82
C SER A 3 -36.38 -6.59 20.95
N TYR A 4 -35.36 -6.94 20.23
CA TYR A 4 -34.76 -8.27 20.31
C TYR A 4 -33.44 -8.18 21.04
N SER A 5 -33.24 -9.06 22.01
CA SER A 5 -31.94 -9.17 22.65
C SER A 5 -31.06 -10.08 21.78
N LEU A 6 -29.75 -9.93 21.95
CA LEU A 6 -28.77 -10.78 21.28
C LEU A 6 -29.02 -12.26 21.59
N SER A 7 -29.38 -12.53 22.86
CA SER A 7 -29.69 -13.90 23.31
C SER A 7 -30.87 -14.49 22.57
N ASP A 8 -31.91 -13.69 22.31
CA ASP A 8 -33.08 -14.13 21.56
C ASP A 8 -32.73 -14.44 20.11
N LEU A 9 -31.88 -13.64 19.51
CA LEU A 9 -31.43 -13.85 18.14
C LEU A 9 -30.57 -15.12 18.02
N VAL A 10 -29.67 -15.34 18.97
CA VAL A 10 -28.83 -16.53 19.00
C VAL A 10 -29.68 -17.78 19.24
N ALA A 11 -30.73 -17.70 20.10
CA ALA A 11 -31.64 -18.82 20.32
C ALA A 11 -32.41 -19.25 19.07
N GLN A 12 -32.61 -18.32 18.16
CA GLN A 12 -33.27 -18.61 16.87
C GLN A 12 -32.32 -19.26 15.85
N CYS A 13 -31.01 -19.22 16.10
CA CYS A 13 -30.03 -19.86 15.24
C CYS A 13 -29.91 -21.32 15.63
N ASP A 14 -30.14 -22.21 14.68
CA ASP A 14 -29.96 -23.63 14.86
C ASP A 14 -28.64 -24.04 14.20
N PRO A 15 -27.62 -24.43 14.98
CA PRO A 15 -26.33 -24.83 14.41
C PRO A 15 -26.40 -26.11 13.59
N ASP A 16 -27.45 -26.91 13.81
CA ASP A 16 -27.67 -28.16 13.06
C ASP A 16 -28.61 -27.96 11.87
N ALA A 17 -29.14 -26.77 11.67
CA ALA A 17 -30.04 -26.50 10.56
C ALA A 17 -29.27 -26.63 9.24
N PRO A 18 -29.91 -27.21 8.20
CA PRO A 18 -29.27 -27.31 6.89
C PRO A 18 -29.04 -25.90 6.31
N VAL A 19 -27.88 -25.72 5.73
CA VAL A 19 -27.51 -24.46 5.08
C VAL A 19 -28.49 -24.25 3.91
N PRO A 20 -29.09 -23.03 3.78
CA PRO A 20 -29.95 -22.73 2.63
C PRO A 20 -29.23 -22.99 1.30
N GLU A 21 -29.97 -23.47 0.32
CA GLU A 21 -29.41 -23.81 -0.99
C GLU A 21 -28.66 -22.65 -1.63
N THR A 22 -29.13 -21.43 -1.43
CA THR A 22 -28.47 -20.22 -1.92
C THR A 22 -27.08 -20.04 -1.34
N LEU A 23 -26.87 -20.36 -0.05
CA LEU A 23 -25.57 -20.28 0.57
C LEU A 23 -24.66 -21.44 0.13
N ARG A 24 -25.23 -22.60 -0.17
CA ARG A 24 -24.47 -23.73 -0.72
C ARG A 24 -23.92 -23.40 -2.10
N GLU A 25 -24.70 -22.72 -2.91
CA GLU A 25 -24.24 -22.26 -4.22
C GLU A 25 -23.03 -21.33 -4.08
N TRP A 26 -23.05 -20.46 -3.09
CA TRP A 26 -21.92 -19.57 -2.81
C TRP A 26 -20.67 -20.35 -2.41
N ASP A 27 -20.82 -21.35 -1.54
CA ASP A 27 -19.69 -22.17 -1.08
C ASP A 27 -19.15 -23.06 -2.20
N GLN A 28 -19.99 -23.50 -3.11
CA GLN A 28 -19.61 -24.38 -4.21
C GLN A 28 -19.15 -23.61 -5.44
N THR A 29 -19.45 -22.32 -5.50
CA THR A 29 -18.96 -21.49 -6.60
C THR A 29 -17.46 -21.38 -6.47
N ALA A 30 -16.73 -21.92 -7.43
CA ALA A 30 -15.29 -21.73 -7.49
C ALA A 30 -15.02 -20.23 -7.51
N PRO A 31 -13.96 -19.77 -6.83
CA PRO A 31 -13.60 -18.35 -6.90
C PRO A 31 -13.39 -18.00 -8.36
N VAL A 32 -14.31 -17.19 -8.87
CA VAL A 32 -14.36 -16.88 -10.29
C VAL A 32 -13.84 -15.48 -10.50
N GLY A 33 -13.03 -15.34 -11.49
CA GLY A 33 -12.82 -14.06 -12.13
C GLY A 33 -11.87 -13.15 -11.39
N LEU A 34 -12.37 -12.36 -10.46
CA LEU A 34 -11.56 -11.30 -9.85
C LEU A 34 -10.26 -11.80 -9.21
N GLU A 35 -10.33 -12.92 -8.51
CA GLU A 35 -9.14 -13.47 -7.87
C GLU A 35 -8.18 -14.07 -8.87
N GLN A 36 -8.69 -14.70 -9.91
CA GLN A 36 -7.84 -15.22 -10.97
C GLN A 36 -7.23 -14.10 -11.81
N VAL A 37 -8.00 -13.05 -12.05
CA VAL A 37 -7.49 -11.88 -12.77
C VAL A 37 -6.41 -11.19 -11.95
N VAL A 38 -6.65 -11.02 -10.65
CA VAL A 38 -5.66 -10.40 -9.75
C VAL A 38 -4.40 -11.26 -9.64
N MET A 39 -4.54 -12.58 -9.62
CA MET A 39 -3.38 -13.47 -9.54
C MET A 39 -2.68 -13.63 -10.88
N GLY A 40 -3.40 -13.52 -11.99
CA GLY A 40 -2.81 -13.52 -13.32
C GLY A 40 -2.11 -12.21 -13.66
N ASP A 41 -2.64 -11.13 -13.13
CA ASP A 41 -2.10 -9.79 -13.31
C ASP A 41 -1.45 -9.30 -12.03
N GLN A 42 -0.55 -10.07 -11.45
CA GLN A 42 0.31 -9.50 -10.43
C GLN A 42 1.05 -8.35 -11.07
N VAL A 43 0.43 -7.18 -10.98
CA VAL A 43 1.10 -5.95 -11.39
C VAL A 43 2.39 -5.90 -10.60
N ASP A 44 3.47 -5.97 -11.33
CA ASP A 44 4.79 -5.86 -10.73
C ASP A 44 4.80 -4.55 -9.95
N ILE A 45 5.05 -4.64 -8.64
CA ILE A 45 5.15 -3.46 -7.77
C ILE A 45 6.17 -2.48 -8.34
N ARG A 46 7.20 -3.01 -8.98
CA ARG A 46 8.18 -2.19 -9.68
C ARG A 46 7.51 -1.30 -10.73
N GLU A 47 6.59 -1.85 -11.51
CA GLU A 47 5.87 -1.08 -12.53
C GLU A 47 5.01 0.00 -11.88
N ALA A 48 4.30 -0.33 -10.81
CA ALA A 48 3.51 0.65 -10.07
C ALA A 48 4.39 1.78 -9.51
N VAL A 49 5.56 1.46 -8.98
CA VAL A 49 6.51 2.45 -8.47
C VAL A 49 7.06 3.32 -9.60
N LEU A 50 7.31 2.74 -10.77
CA LEU A 50 7.75 3.50 -11.95
C LEU A 50 6.67 4.50 -12.40
N VAL A 51 5.42 4.07 -12.47
CA VAL A 51 4.29 4.96 -12.80
C VAL A 51 4.19 6.08 -11.76
N PHE A 52 4.34 5.75 -10.49
CA PHE A 52 4.35 6.72 -9.41
C PHE A 52 5.49 7.73 -9.57
N GLY A 53 6.68 7.25 -9.91
CA GLY A 53 7.85 8.11 -10.17
C GLY A 53 7.62 9.09 -11.31
N GLU A 54 6.99 8.65 -12.38
CA GLU A 54 6.64 9.54 -13.50
C GLU A 54 5.66 10.63 -13.09
N LYS A 55 4.66 10.28 -12.29
CA LYS A 55 3.70 11.25 -11.76
C LYS A 55 4.37 12.24 -10.81
N LEU A 56 5.27 11.75 -9.96
CA LEU A 56 6.03 12.61 -9.04
C LEU A 56 6.94 13.58 -9.78
N ALA A 57 7.60 13.14 -10.84
CA ALA A 57 8.53 13.97 -11.59
C ALA A 57 7.88 15.21 -12.19
N GLY A 58 6.57 15.18 -12.41
CA GLY A 58 5.81 16.32 -12.89
C GLY A 58 5.46 17.35 -11.82
N ARG A 59 5.59 17.00 -10.53
CA ARG A 59 5.18 17.87 -9.43
C ARG A 59 6.27 18.09 -8.37
N PHE A 60 7.20 17.17 -8.24
CA PHE A 60 8.25 17.22 -7.21
C PHE A 60 9.61 16.92 -7.83
N ASP A 61 10.65 17.40 -7.18
CA ASP A 61 12.04 17.10 -7.56
C ASP A 61 12.47 15.78 -6.91
N ALA A 62 11.80 14.70 -7.30
CA ALA A 62 12.13 13.38 -6.79
C ALA A 62 13.46 12.90 -7.36
N VAL A 63 14.35 12.46 -6.50
CA VAL A 63 15.70 11.98 -6.85
C VAL A 63 15.71 10.47 -7.01
N GLN A 64 15.08 9.77 -6.09
CA GLN A 64 14.97 8.31 -6.15
C GLN A 64 13.77 7.82 -5.34
N LEU A 65 13.31 6.63 -5.70
CA LEU A 65 12.25 5.92 -4.98
C LEU A 65 12.79 4.60 -4.47
N ILE A 66 12.59 4.34 -3.19
CA ILE A 66 13.11 3.16 -2.51
C ILE A 66 11.96 2.39 -1.91
N LEU A 67 11.75 1.16 -2.37
CA LEU A 67 10.78 0.25 -1.77
C LEU A 67 11.34 -0.29 -0.47
N PHE A 68 10.57 -0.21 0.60
CA PHE A 68 10.99 -0.71 1.91
C PHE A 68 9.83 -1.43 2.61
N GLY A 69 10.02 -1.86 3.84
CA GLY A 69 9.02 -2.55 4.61
C GLY A 69 8.81 -3.99 4.17
N SER A 70 7.61 -4.54 4.38
CA SER A 70 7.31 -5.95 4.14
C SER A 70 7.49 -6.36 2.68
N ARG A 71 7.15 -5.49 1.73
CA ARG A 71 7.32 -5.78 0.30
C ARG A 71 8.79 -5.94 -0.08
N ALA A 72 9.67 -5.12 0.48
CA ALA A 72 11.10 -5.23 0.22
C ALA A 72 11.70 -6.47 0.86
N ARG A 73 11.22 -6.86 2.04
CA ARG A 73 11.69 -8.04 2.75
C ARG A 73 11.11 -9.37 2.22
N GLY A 74 10.03 -9.29 1.44
CA GLY A 74 9.38 -10.49 0.90
C GLY A 74 8.38 -11.15 1.84
N ASP A 75 8.13 -10.58 3.02
CA ASP A 75 7.17 -11.12 4.00
C ASP A 75 5.81 -10.42 3.95
N TYR A 76 5.41 -10.01 2.75
CA TYR A 76 4.17 -9.28 2.53
C TYR A 76 3.00 -10.25 2.23
N HIS A 77 1.80 -9.71 2.47
CA HIS A 77 0.55 -10.32 1.99
C HIS A 77 0.13 -9.63 0.70
N ASP A 78 -0.72 -10.29 -0.08
CA ASP A 78 -1.21 -9.73 -1.36
C ASP A 78 -1.89 -8.37 -1.20
N GLU A 79 -2.47 -8.12 -0.03
CA GLU A 79 -3.13 -6.86 0.28
C GLU A 79 -2.21 -5.83 0.94
N SER A 80 -0.93 -6.16 1.12
CA SER A 80 0.01 -5.25 1.77
C SER A 80 0.31 -4.05 0.88
N ASP A 81 0.32 -2.87 1.49
CA ASP A 81 0.70 -1.64 0.80
C ASP A 81 2.18 -1.67 0.45
N ALA A 82 2.53 -0.99 -0.63
CA ALA A 82 3.92 -0.80 -1.00
C ALA A 82 4.46 0.45 -0.30
N ASP A 83 5.34 0.28 0.67
CA ASP A 83 5.98 1.40 1.35
C ASP A 83 7.13 1.91 0.51
N VAL A 84 7.04 3.17 0.07
CA VAL A 84 8.03 3.77 -0.82
C VAL A 84 8.57 5.05 -0.19
N ALA A 85 9.87 5.10 0.03
CA ALA A 85 10.55 6.33 0.43
C ALA A 85 10.83 7.16 -0.82
N VAL A 86 10.35 8.40 -0.81
CA VAL A 86 10.56 9.35 -1.90
C VAL A 86 11.64 10.33 -1.48
N ILE A 87 12.80 10.21 -2.08
CA ILE A 87 13.91 11.11 -1.78
C ILE A 87 13.77 12.36 -2.66
N LEU A 88 13.60 13.50 -2.01
CA LEU A 88 13.37 14.78 -2.68
C LEU A 88 14.61 15.65 -2.63
N ALA A 89 14.91 16.32 -3.74
CA ALA A 89 16.02 17.26 -3.81
C ALA A 89 15.73 18.51 -2.98
N GLY A 90 16.76 19.16 -2.48
CA GLY A 90 16.65 20.42 -1.81
C GLY A 90 16.43 20.31 -0.31
N GLN A 91 15.91 21.39 0.24
CA GLN A 91 15.70 21.50 1.69
C GLN A 91 14.31 21.00 2.11
N PRO A 92 14.20 20.49 3.35
CA PRO A 92 12.90 20.07 3.86
C PRO A 92 11.85 21.17 3.77
N SER A 93 10.66 20.78 3.32
CA SER A 93 9.49 21.63 3.22
C SER A 93 8.42 21.08 4.16
N ASP A 94 7.16 21.49 3.99
CA ASP A 94 6.08 21.01 4.84
C ASP A 94 5.85 19.51 4.58
N PHE A 95 6.16 18.70 5.60
CA PHE A 95 6.05 17.24 5.51
C PHE A 95 4.62 16.79 5.24
N LEU A 96 3.66 17.35 5.98
CA LEU A 96 2.27 16.93 5.87
C LEU A 96 1.68 17.29 4.51
N ASP A 97 1.88 18.52 4.06
CA ASP A 97 1.38 18.96 2.76
C ASP A 97 1.99 18.12 1.63
N THR A 98 3.28 17.86 1.71
CA THR A 98 3.99 17.04 0.73
C THR A 98 3.46 15.60 0.73
N LYS A 99 3.28 15.03 1.92
CA LYS A 99 2.76 13.67 2.05
C LYS A 99 1.32 13.55 1.51
N LEU A 100 0.48 14.53 1.77
CA LEU A 100 -0.91 14.53 1.27
C LEU A 100 -0.93 14.65 -0.25
N ALA A 101 -0.10 15.51 -0.83
CA ALA A 101 0.00 15.65 -2.28
C ALA A 101 0.50 14.34 -2.92
N MET A 102 1.44 13.66 -2.28
CA MET A 102 1.91 12.35 -2.75
C MET A 102 0.82 11.28 -2.63
N ALA A 103 -0.01 11.35 -1.58
CA ALA A 103 -1.13 10.43 -1.41
C ALA A 103 -2.14 10.55 -2.56
N ASP A 104 -2.38 11.77 -3.05
CA ASP A 104 -3.25 11.96 -4.20
C ASP A 104 -2.69 11.26 -5.45
N LEU A 105 -1.39 11.38 -5.68
CA LEU A 105 -0.73 10.71 -6.80
C LEU A 105 -0.72 9.19 -6.60
N ALA A 106 -0.52 8.73 -5.37
CA ALA A 106 -0.56 7.31 -5.04
C ALA A 106 -1.95 6.73 -5.27
N PHE A 107 -2.98 7.51 -5.03
CA PHE A 107 -4.36 7.09 -5.31
C PHE A 107 -4.58 6.90 -6.82
N ASP A 108 -4.05 7.80 -7.65
CA ASP A 108 -4.10 7.64 -9.09
C ASP A 108 -3.40 6.34 -9.54
N VAL A 109 -2.26 6.04 -8.94
CA VAL A 109 -1.54 4.79 -9.23
C VAL A 109 -2.36 3.57 -8.81
N LEU A 110 -3.04 3.65 -7.66
CA LEU A 110 -3.95 2.58 -7.22
C LEU A 110 -5.04 2.32 -8.26
N LEU A 111 -5.64 3.37 -8.81
CA LEU A 111 -6.68 3.23 -9.82
C LEU A 111 -6.13 2.65 -11.12
N ASP A 112 -4.91 2.99 -11.48
CA ASP A 112 -4.28 2.53 -12.72
C ASP A 112 -3.70 1.13 -12.62
N THR A 113 -3.14 0.77 -11.48
CA THR A 113 -2.36 -0.46 -11.32
C THR A 113 -2.92 -1.45 -10.31
N GLY A 114 -3.82 -1.00 -9.43
CA GLY A 114 -4.32 -1.82 -8.33
C GLY A 114 -3.38 -1.90 -7.13
N VAL A 115 -2.25 -1.22 -7.16
CA VAL A 115 -1.27 -1.22 -6.07
C VAL A 115 -1.35 0.08 -5.28
N LEU A 116 -1.61 -0.02 -3.97
CA LEU A 116 -1.59 1.13 -3.09
C LEU A 116 -0.15 1.40 -2.63
N ILE A 117 0.31 2.61 -2.91
CA ILE A 117 1.65 3.05 -2.51
C ILE A 117 1.52 4.00 -1.33
N GLN A 118 2.24 3.71 -0.25
CA GLN A 118 2.39 4.61 0.87
C GLN A 118 3.71 5.36 0.73
N ALA A 119 3.63 6.62 0.33
CA ALA A 119 4.81 7.43 0.08
C ALA A 119 5.28 8.09 1.38
N LEU A 120 6.57 7.98 1.63
CA LEU A 120 7.24 8.66 2.74
C LEU A 120 8.20 9.69 2.16
N PRO A 121 7.90 11.00 2.24
CA PRO A 121 8.82 12.01 1.74
C PRO A 121 10.03 12.14 2.67
N VAL A 122 11.20 12.07 2.07
CA VAL A 122 12.50 12.27 2.75
C VAL A 122 13.33 13.19 1.87
N TRP A 123 13.77 14.31 2.41
CA TRP A 123 14.60 15.23 1.62
C TRP A 123 16.07 14.76 1.64
N GLU A 124 16.78 15.04 0.57
CA GLU A 124 18.20 14.64 0.45
C GLU A 124 19.02 15.02 1.66
N ARG A 125 18.77 16.20 2.22
CA ARG A 125 19.47 16.66 3.41
C ARG A 125 19.26 15.74 4.61
N GLU A 126 18.03 15.26 4.77
CA GLU A 126 17.70 14.30 5.83
C GLU A 126 18.25 12.92 5.52
N TRP A 127 18.23 12.55 4.24
CA TRP A 127 18.76 11.27 3.79
C TRP A 127 20.26 11.15 4.02
N THR A 128 21.01 12.23 3.77
CA THR A 128 22.46 12.26 3.98
C THR A 128 22.83 12.50 5.44
N ASN A 129 21.92 13.08 6.23
CA ASN A 129 22.15 13.36 7.64
C ASN A 129 20.94 12.90 8.48
N PRO A 130 20.81 11.59 8.72
CA PRO A 130 19.65 11.03 9.41
C PRO A 130 19.43 11.55 10.83
N GLU A 131 20.48 12.08 11.46
CA GLU A 131 20.39 12.62 12.81
C GLU A 131 19.38 13.75 12.94
N GLY A 132 19.17 14.50 11.85
CA GLY A 132 18.19 15.58 11.81
C GLY A 132 16.75 15.12 11.53
N TYR A 133 16.54 13.84 11.22
CA TYR A 133 15.24 13.30 10.94
C TYR A 133 14.52 12.88 12.21
N SER A 134 13.19 12.97 12.22
CA SER A 134 12.38 12.64 13.40
C SER A 134 12.49 11.17 13.82
N ASN A 135 12.78 10.28 12.88
CA ASN A 135 12.95 8.86 13.15
C ASN A 135 14.16 8.32 12.38
N PRO A 136 15.39 8.52 12.92
CA PRO A 136 16.60 8.07 12.23
C PRO A 136 16.68 6.57 12.01
N GLU A 137 16.12 5.77 12.93
CA GLU A 137 16.10 4.31 12.79
C GLU A 137 15.35 3.87 11.54
N LEU A 138 14.27 4.57 11.20
CA LEU A 138 13.51 4.28 10.01
C LEU A 138 14.38 4.44 8.76
N LEU A 139 15.14 5.53 8.69
CA LEU A 139 16.04 5.77 7.56
C LEU A 139 17.14 4.70 7.48
N GLU A 140 17.67 4.28 8.62
CA GLU A 140 18.67 3.21 8.65
C GLU A 140 18.10 1.89 8.15
N ASN A 141 16.86 1.58 8.53
CA ASN A 141 16.18 0.40 8.06
C ASN A 141 15.93 0.44 6.55
N ILE A 142 15.57 1.60 6.03
CA ILE A 142 15.38 1.80 4.60
C ILE A 142 16.69 1.59 3.83
N VAL A 143 17.79 2.10 4.36
CA VAL A 143 19.12 1.91 3.75
C VAL A 143 19.50 0.43 3.75
N ARG A 144 19.23 -0.27 4.84
CA ARG A 144 19.62 -1.67 4.99
C ARG A 144 18.77 -2.61 4.12
N ASP A 145 17.44 -2.44 4.17
CA ASP A 145 16.49 -3.39 3.58
C ASP A 145 15.85 -2.87 2.29
N GLY A 146 15.96 -1.58 2.00
CA GLY A 146 15.28 -0.94 0.88
C GLY A 146 15.85 -1.33 -0.47
N ILE A 147 14.97 -1.32 -1.47
CA ILE A 147 15.32 -1.61 -2.85
C ILE A 147 15.05 -0.36 -3.69
N VAL A 148 16.08 0.19 -4.32
CA VAL A 148 15.91 1.36 -5.19
C VAL A 148 15.28 0.88 -6.50
N LEU A 149 14.07 1.35 -6.78
CA LEU A 149 13.34 0.96 -7.98
C LEU A 149 13.35 2.03 -9.07
N TRP A 150 13.59 3.28 -8.70
CA TRP A 150 13.58 4.40 -9.65
C TRP A 150 14.58 5.46 -9.21
N ARG A 151 15.26 6.06 -10.19
CA ARG A 151 16.16 7.20 -9.97
C ARG A 151 15.95 8.23 -11.07
N ALA A 152 16.04 9.50 -10.70
CA ALA A 152 15.97 10.58 -11.65
C ALA A 152 17.26 10.63 -12.49
N GLY A 153 17.08 10.83 -13.75
CA GLY A 153 18.13 11.13 -14.67
C GLY A 153 19.02 10.16 -15.14
#